data_9e14b74365994dc5de83d47c0fd7e672
#
_entry.id   9e14b74365994dc5de83d47c0fd7e672
#
_cell.length_a   1.000
_cell.length_b   1.000
_cell.length_c   1.000
_cell.angle_alpha   90.00
_cell.angle_beta   90.00
_cell.angle_gamma   90.00
#
_symmetry.space_group_name_H-M   'P 1'
#
loop_
_entity.id
_entity.type
_entity.pdbx_description
1 polymer ?
#
loop_
_entity_poly.entity_id
_entity_poly.type
_entity_poly.pdbx_seq_one_letter_code
_entity_poly.pdbx_strand_id
1 'polypeptide(L)'
;HVRSRRQRQMCIRDRAPTSVRGLSRKDAEERARMYLSKVGIESQAHKYPSQLSGGQQQRVAIARALCMKPRIMLFDEPTSALDPEMVAEVLDVLVQLAGTGMTMLCVTHEMGFARQVAERVLFLEGGQIIEDSPPQVFFNQPRTERAKAFLAQILH
;
A
#
# COMPACT_ATOMS: atom_id res chain seq x y z
N HIS A 1 -12.23 -18.05 27.16
CA HIS A 1 -12.24 -16.71 26.59
C HIS A 1 -10.85 -16.10 26.35
N VAL A 2 -9.78 -16.58 26.96
CA VAL A 2 -8.39 -16.09 26.78
C VAL A 2 -7.79 -16.55 25.42
N ARG A 3 -8.23 -17.71 24.89
CA ARG A 3 -7.79 -18.21 23.57
C ARG A 3 -8.19 -17.32 22.38
N SER A 4 -9.29 -16.57 22.48
CA SER A 4 -9.82 -15.80 21.34
C SER A 4 -9.00 -14.54 21.00
N ARG A 5 -8.28 -13.94 21.95
CA ARG A 5 -7.49 -12.71 21.71
C ARG A 5 -6.11 -12.99 21.09
N ARG A 6 -5.39 -14.02 21.52
CA ARG A 6 -4.12 -14.43 20.87
C ARG A 6 -4.33 -14.97 19.45
N GLN A 7 -5.48 -15.60 19.18
CA GLN A 7 -5.83 -16.08 17.85
C GLN A 7 -6.14 -14.93 16.87
N ARG A 8 -6.62 -13.75 17.31
CA ARG A 8 -7.02 -12.67 16.40
C ARG A 8 -5.85 -12.03 15.63
N GLN A 9 -4.65 -11.99 16.17
CA GLN A 9 -3.50 -11.41 15.46
C GLN A 9 -2.90 -12.35 14.42
N MET A 10 -2.64 -13.61 14.80
CA MET A 10 -2.26 -14.63 13.82
C MET A 10 -3.41 -14.90 12.85
N CYS A 11 -4.68 -14.89 13.31
CA CYS A 11 -5.85 -15.11 12.44
C CYS A 11 -6.08 -14.05 11.37
N ILE A 12 -5.68 -12.79 11.58
CA ILE A 12 -5.83 -11.76 10.55
C ILE A 12 -4.79 -11.96 9.45
N ARG A 13 -3.60 -12.51 9.77
CA ARG A 13 -2.50 -12.73 8.84
C ARG A 13 -2.60 -14.04 8.06
N ASP A 14 -2.96 -15.13 8.76
CA ASP A 14 -2.94 -16.49 8.24
C ASP A 14 -4.32 -17.04 7.86
N ARG A 15 -5.41 -16.47 8.41
CA ARG A 15 -6.77 -16.98 8.20
C ARG A 15 -7.20 -16.93 6.73
N ALA A 16 -6.95 -15.84 6.02
CA ALA A 16 -7.32 -15.74 4.62
C ALA A 16 -6.54 -16.73 3.73
N PRO A 17 -5.20 -16.86 3.86
CA PRO A 17 -4.45 -17.91 3.16
C PRO A 17 -4.91 -19.33 3.47
N THR A 18 -5.25 -19.63 4.72
CA THR A 18 -5.74 -20.98 5.10
C THR A 18 -7.17 -21.23 4.61
N SER A 19 -8.09 -20.28 4.85
CA SER A 19 -9.52 -20.47 4.54
C SER A 19 -9.84 -20.35 3.06
N VAL A 20 -9.14 -19.47 2.32
CA VAL A 20 -9.43 -19.17 0.90
C VAL A 20 -8.49 -19.91 -0.05
N ARG A 21 -7.21 -20.07 0.32
CA ARG A 21 -6.20 -20.72 -0.51
C ARG A 21 -5.89 -22.17 -0.11
N GLY A 22 -6.51 -22.68 0.95
CA GLY A 22 -6.33 -24.05 1.41
C GLY A 22 -4.93 -24.38 1.94
N LEU A 23 -4.14 -23.36 2.32
CA LEU A 23 -2.79 -23.60 2.83
C LEU A 23 -2.81 -24.24 4.21
N SER A 24 -1.80 -25.06 4.50
CA SER A 24 -1.57 -25.50 5.87
C SER A 24 -1.30 -24.30 6.77
N ARG A 25 -1.59 -24.44 8.08
CA ARG A 25 -1.31 -23.38 9.04
C ARG A 25 0.18 -23.00 9.07
N LYS A 26 1.06 -23.99 8.94
CA LYS A 26 2.52 -23.78 8.91
C LYS A 26 2.93 -22.95 7.69
N ASP A 27 2.45 -23.33 6.51
CA ASP A 27 2.79 -22.60 5.26
C ASP A 27 2.22 -21.18 5.27
N ALA A 28 1.01 -20.99 5.84
CA ALA A 28 0.41 -19.67 5.98
C ALA A 28 1.20 -18.77 6.95
N GLU A 29 1.70 -19.32 8.06
CA GLU A 29 2.54 -18.60 9.03
C GLU A 29 3.89 -18.22 8.41
N GLU A 30 4.56 -19.15 7.74
CA GLU A 30 5.82 -18.91 7.04
C GLU A 30 5.67 -17.82 5.97
N ARG A 31 4.59 -17.89 5.18
CA ARG A 31 4.26 -16.85 4.19
C ARG A 31 4.00 -15.50 4.85
N ALA A 32 3.27 -15.47 5.96
CA ALA A 32 3.00 -14.23 6.69
C ALA A 32 4.30 -13.59 7.20
N ARG A 33 5.21 -14.38 7.78
CA ARG A 33 6.54 -13.89 8.22
C ARG A 33 7.36 -13.34 7.07
N MET A 34 7.41 -14.05 5.94
CA MET A 34 8.10 -13.60 4.74
C MET A 34 7.59 -12.22 4.26
N TYR A 35 6.27 -12.00 4.24
CA TYR A 35 5.73 -10.69 3.82
C TYR A 35 5.88 -9.62 4.90
N LEU A 36 5.85 -9.93 6.18
CA LEU A 36 6.19 -9.00 7.25
C LEU A 36 7.65 -8.55 7.17
N SER A 37 8.55 -9.47 6.83
CA SER A 37 9.96 -9.15 6.58
C SER A 37 10.11 -8.21 5.37
N LYS A 38 9.41 -8.49 4.26
CA LYS A 38 9.41 -7.63 3.06
C LYS A 38 8.93 -6.20 3.32
N VAL A 39 8.03 -6.00 4.25
CA VAL A 39 7.55 -4.67 4.64
C VAL A 39 8.26 -4.11 5.90
N GLY A 40 9.37 -4.72 6.31
CA GLY A 40 10.26 -4.23 7.36
C GLY A 40 9.71 -4.27 8.79
N ILE A 41 8.73 -5.14 9.09
CA ILE A 41 8.08 -5.23 10.42
C ILE A 41 7.99 -6.64 10.99
N GLU A 42 8.89 -7.54 10.59
CA GLU A 42 8.90 -8.91 11.10
C GLU A 42 9.05 -8.97 12.62
N SER A 43 9.87 -8.08 13.20
CA SER A 43 10.05 -7.98 14.65
C SER A 43 8.75 -7.69 15.41
N GLN A 44 7.75 -7.12 14.75
CA GLN A 44 6.44 -6.80 15.31
C GLN A 44 5.42 -7.94 15.15
N ALA A 45 5.85 -9.10 14.63
CA ALA A 45 4.96 -10.22 14.31
C ALA A 45 4.09 -10.71 15.48
N HIS A 46 4.53 -10.52 16.71
CA HIS A 46 3.83 -10.95 17.93
C HIS A 46 2.93 -9.88 18.56
N LYS A 47 2.97 -8.64 18.07
CA LYS A 47 2.18 -7.54 18.65
C LYS A 47 0.73 -7.53 18.16
N TYR A 48 -0.14 -6.95 18.98
CA TYR A 48 -1.52 -6.67 18.61
C TYR A 48 -1.63 -5.36 17.82
N PRO A 49 -2.64 -5.18 16.97
CA PRO A 49 -2.82 -3.93 16.21
C PRO A 49 -2.77 -2.68 17.09
N SER A 50 -3.35 -2.73 18.29
CA SER A 50 -3.32 -1.62 19.26
C SER A 50 -1.93 -1.30 19.85
N GLN A 51 -0.94 -2.13 19.60
CA GLN A 51 0.45 -1.94 20.05
C GLN A 51 1.36 -1.48 18.91
N LEU A 52 0.80 -1.24 17.73
CA LEU A 52 1.50 -0.84 16.53
C LEU A 52 1.22 0.63 16.23
N SER A 53 2.21 1.36 15.72
CA SER A 53 1.99 2.68 15.16
C SER A 53 1.11 2.64 13.92
N GLY A 54 0.55 3.77 13.48
CA GLY A 54 -0.26 3.86 12.27
C GLY A 54 0.46 3.31 11.05
N GLY A 55 1.71 3.71 10.82
CA GLY A 55 2.54 3.22 9.72
C GLY A 55 2.84 1.72 9.82
N GLN A 56 3.05 1.18 11.03
CA GLN A 56 3.20 -0.26 11.23
C GLN A 56 1.90 -1.02 10.92
N GLN A 57 0.74 -0.48 11.33
CA GLN A 57 -0.56 -1.06 11.00
C GLN A 57 -0.80 -1.09 9.50
N GLN A 58 -0.45 -0.01 8.78
CA GLN A 58 -0.56 0.07 7.33
C GLN A 58 0.35 -0.95 6.64
N ARG A 59 1.60 -1.08 7.08
CA ARG A 59 2.51 -2.11 6.56
C ARG A 59 2.01 -3.54 6.83
N VAL A 60 1.38 -3.80 7.98
CA VAL A 60 0.69 -5.08 8.25
C VAL A 60 -0.46 -5.29 7.27
N ALA A 61 -1.24 -4.26 6.96
CA ALA A 61 -2.34 -4.36 6.00
C ALA A 61 -1.83 -4.72 4.60
N ILE A 62 -0.73 -4.10 4.16
CA ILE A 62 -0.05 -4.43 2.89
C ILE A 62 0.45 -5.89 2.91
N ALA A 63 1.17 -6.31 3.95
CA ALA A 63 1.65 -7.68 4.08
C ALA A 63 0.51 -8.70 4.06
N ARG A 64 -0.61 -8.40 4.69
CA ARG A 64 -1.82 -9.23 4.69
C ARG A 64 -2.39 -9.40 3.28
N ALA A 65 -2.47 -8.31 2.50
CA ALA A 65 -2.94 -8.37 1.12
C ALA A 65 -1.98 -9.21 0.25
N LEU A 66 -0.67 -9.02 0.41
CA LEU A 66 0.36 -9.79 -0.30
C LEU A 66 0.32 -11.31 0.00
N CYS A 67 -0.10 -11.71 1.22
CA CYS A 67 -0.26 -13.13 1.57
C CYS A 67 -1.25 -13.84 0.64
N MET A 68 -2.20 -13.13 0.04
CA MET A 68 -3.15 -13.67 -0.92
C MET A 68 -2.56 -13.84 -2.32
N LYS A 69 -1.30 -13.43 -2.58
CA LYS A 69 -0.64 -13.42 -3.89
C LYS A 69 -1.55 -12.82 -4.97
N PRO A 70 -2.01 -11.57 -4.80
CA PRO A 70 -2.89 -10.92 -5.77
C PRO A 70 -2.13 -10.66 -7.07
N ARG A 71 -2.85 -10.63 -8.18
CA ARG A 71 -2.30 -10.18 -9.47
C ARG A 71 -2.26 -8.66 -9.58
N ILE A 72 -3.17 -7.98 -8.89
CA ILE A 72 -3.30 -6.53 -8.86
C ILE A 72 -3.53 -6.09 -7.43
N MET A 73 -2.85 -5.04 -6.99
CA MET A 73 -3.07 -4.38 -5.70
C MET A 73 -3.76 -3.02 -5.92
N LEU A 74 -4.77 -2.76 -5.11
CA LEU A 74 -5.48 -1.48 -5.10
C LEU A 74 -5.16 -0.76 -3.79
N PHE A 75 -4.71 0.49 -3.90
CA PHE A 75 -4.43 1.36 -2.76
C PHE A 75 -5.28 2.62 -2.88
N ASP A 76 -6.04 2.91 -1.85
CA ASP A 76 -6.83 4.12 -1.74
C ASP A 76 -6.28 4.96 -0.60
N GLU A 77 -5.55 6.02 -0.96
CA GLU A 77 -4.86 6.94 -0.05
C GLU A 77 -4.14 6.25 1.13
N PRO A 78 -3.14 5.40 0.85
CA PRO A 78 -2.53 4.55 1.88
C PRO A 78 -1.79 5.31 2.98
N THR A 79 -1.60 6.61 2.85
CA THR A 79 -0.86 7.47 3.79
C THR A 79 -1.70 8.56 4.44
N SER A 80 -2.97 8.75 4.05
CA SER A 80 -3.80 9.90 4.46
C SER A 80 -4.06 10.02 5.98
N ALA A 81 -4.00 8.91 6.71
CA ALA A 81 -4.22 8.87 8.16
C ALA A 81 -2.91 8.73 8.97
N LEU A 82 -1.76 9.05 8.38
CA LEU A 82 -0.45 8.86 8.99
C LEU A 82 0.24 10.19 9.28
N ASP A 83 1.03 10.19 10.35
CA ASP A 83 1.95 11.30 10.62
C ASP A 83 3.06 11.35 9.56
N PRO A 84 3.63 12.54 9.25
CA PRO A 84 4.62 12.71 8.18
C PRO A 84 5.84 11.76 8.29
N GLU A 85 6.29 11.45 9.50
CA GLU A 85 7.40 10.53 9.73
C GLU A 85 7.06 9.09 9.29
N MET A 86 5.79 8.69 9.44
CA MET A 86 5.32 7.36 9.08
C MET A 86 4.98 7.23 7.59
N VAL A 87 4.67 8.34 6.92
CA VAL A 87 4.37 8.39 5.48
C VAL A 87 5.54 7.84 4.69
N ALA A 88 6.76 8.32 4.95
CA ALA A 88 7.97 7.89 4.25
C ALA A 88 8.17 6.37 4.32
N GLU A 89 8.01 5.76 5.52
CA GLU A 89 8.17 4.32 5.71
C GLU A 89 7.18 3.48 4.89
N VAL A 90 5.94 3.97 4.72
CA VAL A 90 4.91 3.27 3.93
C VAL A 90 5.17 3.46 2.44
N LEU A 91 5.55 4.67 2.02
CA LEU A 91 5.89 4.94 0.62
C LEU A 91 7.09 4.12 0.15
N ASP A 92 8.13 3.96 0.98
CA ASP A 92 9.29 3.12 0.67
C ASP A 92 8.89 1.67 0.40
N VAL A 93 7.95 1.12 1.16
CA VAL A 93 7.41 -0.22 0.91
C VAL A 93 6.69 -0.27 -0.43
N LEU A 94 5.89 0.75 -0.79
CA LEU A 94 5.18 0.80 -2.07
C LEU A 94 6.15 0.95 -3.25
N VAL A 95 7.23 1.74 -3.11
CA VAL A 95 8.32 1.84 -4.10
C VAL A 95 8.98 0.48 -4.34
N GLN A 96 9.32 -0.23 -3.25
CA GLN A 96 9.90 -1.57 -3.36
C GLN A 96 8.94 -2.56 -4.05
N LEU A 97 7.64 -2.49 -3.75
CA LEU A 97 6.64 -3.34 -4.40
C LEU A 97 6.51 -3.03 -5.90
N ALA A 98 6.51 -1.75 -6.29
CA ALA A 98 6.54 -1.36 -7.70
C ALA A 98 7.73 -1.97 -8.43
N GLY A 99 8.92 -1.92 -7.82
CA GLY A 99 10.15 -2.51 -8.36
C GLY A 99 10.09 -4.04 -8.53
N THR A 100 9.14 -4.74 -7.90
CA THR A 100 8.95 -6.19 -8.11
C THR A 100 8.12 -6.55 -9.35
N GLY A 101 7.63 -5.56 -10.11
CA GLY A 101 6.72 -5.76 -11.24
C GLY A 101 5.27 -6.05 -10.81
N MET A 102 4.89 -5.75 -9.58
CA MET A 102 3.52 -5.87 -9.10
C MET A 102 2.64 -4.82 -9.78
N THR A 103 1.56 -5.26 -10.42
CA THR A 103 0.56 -4.33 -10.95
C THR A 103 -0.19 -3.65 -9.81
N MET A 104 -0.11 -2.33 -9.74
CA MET A 104 -0.73 -1.52 -8.70
C MET A 104 -1.58 -0.40 -9.28
N LEU A 105 -2.74 -0.17 -8.69
CA LEU A 105 -3.52 1.06 -8.88
C LEU A 105 -3.54 1.80 -7.55
N CYS A 106 -3.01 3.02 -7.53
CA CYS A 106 -2.88 3.81 -6.32
C CYS A 106 -3.56 5.15 -6.47
N VAL A 107 -4.54 5.43 -5.61
CA VAL A 107 -5.08 6.78 -5.41
C VAL A 107 -4.21 7.44 -4.34
N THR A 108 -3.60 8.57 -4.65
CA THR A 108 -2.67 9.23 -3.75
C THR A 108 -2.58 10.73 -4.04
N HIS A 109 -2.27 11.51 -3.02
CA HIS A 109 -1.87 12.91 -3.10
C HIS A 109 -0.34 13.09 -2.92
N GLU A 110 0.41 11.99 -2.78
CA GLU A 110 1.86 11.99 -2.67
C GLU A 110 2.51 12.12 -4.06
N MET A 111 2.64 13.34 -4.54
CA MET A 111 3.11 13.60 -5.91
C MET A 111 4.55 13.14 -6.17
N GLY A 112 5.41 13.21 -5.14
CA GLY A 112 6.77 12.69 -5.22
C GLY A 112 6.81 11.18 -5.47
N PHE A 113 6.00 10.43 -4.75
CA PHE A 113 5.83 9.00 -4.94
C PHE A 113 5.27 8.67 -6.33
N ALA A 114 4.17 9.33 -6.72
CA ALA A 114 3.57 9.11 -8.04
C ALA A 114 4.57 9.38 -9.18
N ARG A 115 5.36 10.45 -9.08
CA ARG A 115 6.41 10.80 -10.06
C ARG A 115 7.50 9.73 -10.17
N GLN A 116 7.84 9.10 -9.04
CA GLN A 116 8.92 8.11 -8.95
C GLN A 116 8.52 6.75 -9.52
N VAL A 117 7.30 6.29 -9.24
CA VAL A 117 6.93 4.88 -9.51
C VAL A 117 5.86 4.69 -10.58
N ALA A 118 5.09 5.73 -10.91
CA ALA A 118 4.00 5.56 -11.85
C ALA A 118 4.51 5.34 -13.28
N GLU A 119 3.92 4.39 -13.98
CA GLU A 119 4.07 4.24 -15.43
C GLU A 119 3.00 5.06 -16.18
N ARG A 120 1.89 5.33 -15.51
CA ARG A 120 0.72 6.04 -16.05
C ARG A 120 0.03 6.82 -14.94
N VAL A 121 -0.33 8.06 -15.22
CA VAL A 121 -1.06 8.94 -14.30
C VAL A 121 -2.44 9.22 -14.87
N LEU A 122 -3.47 8.99 -14.07
CA LEU A 122 -4.85 9.32 -14.36
C LEU A 122 -5.28 10.47 -13.44
N PHE A 123 -5.57 11.62 -14.01
CA PHE A 123 -6.11 12.75 -13.26
C PHE A 123 -7.63 12.75 -13.38
N LEU A 124 -8.31 12.63 -12.23
CA LEU A 124 -9.75 12.52 -12.17
C LEU A 124 -10.38 13.76 -11.52
N GLU A 125 -11.48 14.22 -12.07
CA GLU A 125 -12.32 15.27 -11.49
C GLU A 125 -13.79 15.02 -11.85
N GLY A 126 -14.70 15.19 -10.88
CA GLY A 126 -16.12 14.99 -11.10
C GLY A 126 -16.50 13.61 -11.61
N GLY A 127 -15.74 12.57 -11.26
CA GLY A 127 -15.97 11.20 -11.72
C GLY A 127 -15.51 10.92 -13.15
N GLN A 128 -14.81 11.85 -13.79
CA GLN A 128 -14.30 11.72 -15.15
C GLN A 128 -12.77 11.76 -15.18
N ILE A 129 -12.16 11.03 -16.11
CA ILE A 129 -10.73 11.11 -16.37
C ILE A 129 -10.49 12.36 -17.22
N ILE A 130 -9.86 13.37 -16.62
CA ILE A 130 -9.54 14.64 -17.25
C ILE A 130 -8.24 14.55 -18.04
N GLU A 131 -7.27 13.81 -17.51
CA GLU A 131 -6.00 13.58 -18.20
C GLU A 131 -5.51 12.16 -17.93
N ASP A 132 -4.91 11.57 -18.96
CA ASP A 132 -4.28 10.26 -18.95
C ASP A 132 -2.95 10.38 -19.69
N SER A 133 -1.85 10.30 -18.97
CA SER A 133 -0.52 10.53 -19.53
C SER A 133 0.60 9.86 -18.73
N PRO A 134 1.78 9.65 -19.35
CA PRO A 134 2.97 9.25 -18.60
C PRO A 134 3.36 10.30 -17.56
N PRO A 135 4.01 9.90 -16.44
CA PRO A 135 4.36 10.82 -15.35
C PRO A 135 5.22 12.01 -15.83
N GLN A 136 6.17 11.78 -16.76
CA GLN A 136 6.99 12.86 -17.30
C GLN A 136 6.17 13.95 -17.99
N VAL A 137 5.09 13.55 -18.69
CA VAL A 137 4.19 14.51 -19.35
C VAL A 137 3.31 15.17 -18.29
N PHE A 138 2.65 14.40 -17.43
CA PHE A 138 1.75 14.91 -16.41
C PHE A 138 2.43 15.96 -15.50
N PHE A 139 3.63 15.66 -14.98
CA PHE A 139 4.30 16.53 -14.02
C PHE A 139 5.09 17.70 -14.64
N ASN A 140 5.53 17.60 -15.89
CA ASN A 140 6.35 18.64 -16.50
C ASN A 140 5.60 19.45 -17.56
N GLN A 141 4.67 18.84 -18.30
CA GLN A 141 3.93 19.45 -19.40
C GLN A 141 2.49 18.92 -19.41
N PRO A 142 1.68 19.15 -18.36
CA PRO A 142 0.30 18.69 -18.32
C PRO A 142 -0.49 19.26 -19.52
N ARG A 143 -1.34 18.42 -20.09
CA ARG A 143 -2.06 18.74 -21.33
C ARG A 143 -3.27 19.62 -21.10
N THR A 144 -3.93 19.43 -19.94
CA THR A 144 -5.16 20.13 -19.60
C THR A 144 -4.91 21.32 -18.69
N GLU A 145 -5.64 22.41 -18.88
CA GLU A 145 -5.56 23.60 -18.00
C GLU A 145 -5.89 23.26 -16.55
N ARG A 146 -6.77 22.28 -16.36
CA ARG A 146 -7.16 21.85 -15.01
C ARG A 146 -6.02 21.11 -14.29
N ALA A 147 -5.28 20.24 -14.98
CA ALA A 147 -4.11 19.58 -14.43
C ALA A 147 -2.98 20.59 -14.15
N LYS A 148 -2.78 21.58 -15.00
CA LYS A 148 -1.83 22.70 -14.77
C LYS A 148 -2.15 23.44 -13.49
N ALA A 149 -3.42 23.85 -13.31
CA ALA A 149 -3.88 24.55 -12.12
C ALA A 149 -3.71 23.71 -10.84
N PHE A 150 -4.02 22.44 -10.91
CA PHE A 150 -3.84 21.50 -9.79
C PHE A 150 -2.36 21.37 -9.38
N LEU A 151 -1.47 21.12 -10.34
CA LEU A 151 -0.05 20.98 -10.05
C LEU A 151 0.58 22.28 -9.54
N ALA A 152 0.15 23.43 -10.04
CA ALA A 152 0.60 24.73 -9.54
C ALA A 152 0.24 24.97 -8.06
N GLN A 153 -0.84 24.38 -7.54
CA GLN A 153 -1.24 24.50 -6.13
C GLN A 153 -0.46 23.55 -5.21
N ILE A 154 0.01 22.41 -5.72
CA ILE A 154 0.63 21.37 -4.88
C ILE A 154 2.16 21.45 -4.89
N LEU A 155 2.76 21.95 -5.97
CA LEU A 155 4.21 22.01 -6.12
C LEU A 155 4.84 23.31 -5.60
N HIS A 156 4.05 24.14 -4.94
CA HIS A 156 4.47 25.29 -4.15
C HIS A 156 4.28 24.96 -2.67
#